data_7684a9e97b10ae37900172302eac8280
#
_entry.id   7684a9e97b10ae37900172302eac8280
#
_cell.length_a   1.000
_cell.length_b   1.000
_cell.length_c   1.000
_cell.angle_alpha   90.00
_cell.angle_beta   90.00
_cell.angle_gamma   90.00
#
_symmetry.space_group_name_H-M   'P 1'
#
loop_
_entity.id
_entity.type
_entity.pdbx_description
1 polymer ?
#
loop_
_entity_poly.entity_id
_entity_poly.type
_entity_poly.pdbx_seq_one_letter_code
_entity_poly.pdbx_strand_id
1 'polypeptide(L)'
;AETLGSTNVICTDKTGTLTKNEMTVKKVYFDGKEYDVTGLGYEPEGELLGEDGEPLTEAEIAEMEIIFDAATMASNAEIHEPDEEHPGWYAIGDPTEAALITLSTKLGTRSPTEDEDNPELHEFSFDSDRKRMSSIREFEDGNYLKIPNTS
;
A
#
# COMPACT_ATOMS: atom_id res chain seq x y z
N ALA A 1 26.92 1.95 26.18
CA ALA A 1 25.85 1.45 27.06
C ALA A 1 25.83 2.13 28.45
N GLU A 2 26.99 2.31 29.08
CA GLU A 2 27.08 2.94 30.42
C GLU A 2 26.63 4.39 30.44
N THR A 3 26.93 5.16 29.39
CA THR A 3 26.54 6.60 29.30
C THR A 3 25.02 6.74 29.18
N LEU A 4 24.33 5.82 28.53
CA LEU A 4 22.87 5.85 28.40
C LEU A 4 22.18 5.58 29.73
N GLY A 5 22.74 4.70 30.56
CA GLY A 5 22.21 4.36 31.90
C GLY A 5 22.30 5.49 32.93
N SER A 6 23.12 6.52 32.70
CA SER A 6 23.28 7.68 33.56
C SER A 6 22.56 8.95 33.07
N THR A 7 21.85 8.85 31.94
CA THR A 7 21.16 9.98 31.32
C THR A 7 19.82 10.25 32.00
N ASN A 8 19.60 11.50 32.42
CA ASN A 8 18.34 11.92 33.04
C ASN A 8 17.27 12.42 32.06
N VAL A 9 17.69 12.82 30.85
CA VAL A 9 16.79 13.33 29.82
C VAL A 9 17.21 12.74 28.47
N ILE A 10 16.26 12.15 27.75
CA ILE A 10 16.44 11.65 26.38
C ILE A 10 15.49 12.43 25.48
N CYS A 11 16.04 13.16 24.51
CA CYS A 11 15.28 13.80 23.45
C CYS A 11 15.42 12.95 22.20
N THR A 12 14.30 12.49 21.65
CA THR A 12 14.29 11.69 20.44
C THR A 12 13.14 12.13 19.55
N ASP A 13 13.32 12.04 18.24
CA ASP A 13 12.21 12.17 17.30
C ASP A 13 11.34 10.91 17.35
N LYS A 14 10.04 11.09 17.19
CA LYS A 14 9.08 9.98 17.17
C LYS A 14 9.17 9.22 15.85
N THR A 15 9.14 9.93 14.73
CA THR A 15 9.00 9.33 13.39
C THR A 15 10.36 8.87 12.88
N GLY A 16 10.46 7.59 12.50
CA GLY A 16 11.70 6.98 11.99
C GLY A 16 12.77 6.69 13.06
N THR A 17 12.56 7.10 14.31
CA THR A 17 13.49 6.82 15.44
C THR A 17 12.84 5.90 16.48
N LEU A 18 11.64 6.25 16.95
CA LEU A 18 10.84 5.41 17.86
C LEU A 18 9.85 4.51 17.11
N THR A 19 9.52 4.84 15.87
CA THR A 19 8.63 4.08 15.02
C THR A 19 9.40 3.59 13.79
N LYS A 20 8.98 2.47 13.20
CA LYS A 20 9.56 1.94 11.97
C LYS A 20 9.25 2.77 10.72
N ASN A 21 8.42 3.81 10.85
CA ASN A 21 7.90 4.59 9.71
C ASN A 21 7.18 3.71 8.67
N GLU A 22 6.56 2.63 9.11
CA GLU A 22 5.76 1.73 8.30
C GLU A 22 4.29 2.09 8.44
N MET A 23 3.58 2.11 7.33
CA MET A 23 2.12 2.23 7.31
C MET A 23 1.51 0.88 6.93
N THR A 24 0.35 0.57 7.50
CA THR A 24 -0.39 -0.65 7.19
C THR A 24 -1.86 -0.32 7.09
N VAL A 25 -2.52 -0.75 6.01
CA VAL A 25 -3.98 -0.66 5.90
C VAL A 25 -4.58 -1.61 6.94
N LYS A 26 -5.49 -1.10 7.76
CA LYS A 26 -6.18 -1.86 8.80
C LYS A 26 -7.63 -2.13 8.48
N LYS A 27 -8.25 -1.26 7.70
CA LYS A 27 -9.65 -1.35 7.33
C LYS A 27 -9.87 -0.91 5.90
N VAL A 28 -10.79 -1.59 5.24
CA VAL A 28 -11.30 -1.23 3.92
C VAL A 28 -12.81 -1.00 4.05
N TYR A 29 -13.30 0.06 3.43
CA TYR A 29 -14.74 0.32 3.37
C TYR A 29 -15.20 0.23 1.91
N PHE A 30 -16.13 -0.67 1.66
CA PHE A 30 -16.67 -0.93 0.32
C PHE A 30 -18.15 -1.31 0.39
N ASP A 31 -18.96 -0.73 -0.48
CA ASP A 31 -20.40 -1.00 -0.64
C ASP A 31 -21.19 -0.96 0.69
N GLY A 32 -20.86 0.02 1.52
CA GLY A 32 -21.55 0.20 2.82
C GLY A 32 -21.10 -0.72 3.94
N LYS A 33 -20.07 -1.55 3.72
CA LYS A 33 -19.51 -2.49 4.68
C LYS A 33 -18.07 -2.15 5.03
N GLU A 34 -17.67 -2.50 6.24
CA GLU A 34 -16.30 -2.36 6.72
C GLU A 34 -15.65 -3.75 6.82
N TYR A 35 -14.40 -3.83 6.36
CA TYR A 35 -13.62 -5.06 6.36
C TYR A 35 -12.32 -4.83 7.12
N ASP A 36 -11.95 -5.73 8.01
CA ASP A 36 -10.69 -5.69 8.74
C ASP A 36 -9.56 -6.36 7.94
N VAL A 37 -8.38 -5.71 7.91
CA VAL A 37 -7.19 -6.24 7.24
C VAL A 37 -6.23 -6.79 8.28
N THR A 38 -5.85 -8.06 8.14
CA THR A 38 -4.85 -8.70 9.01
C THR A 38 -3.43 -8.49 8.50
N GLY A 39 -2.44 -8.90 9.27
CA GLY A 39 -1.02 -8.71 8.98
C GLY A 39 -0.49 -7.33 9.37
N LEU A 40 0.84 -7.17 9.31
CA LEU A 40 1.57 -5.99 9.75
C LEU A 40 2.69 -5.66 8.77
N GLY A 41 3.06 -4.37 8.73
CA GLY A 41 4.17 -3.89 7.90
C GLY A 41 3.93 -4.12 6.41
N TYR A 42 5.02 -4.33 5.69
CA TYR A 42 5.01 -4.51 4.23
C TYR A 42 5.06 -5.97 3.79
N GLU A 43 5.03 -6.92 4.74
CA GLU A 43 4.93 -8.33 4.42
C GLU A 43 3.59 -8.63 3.75
N PRO A 44 3.57 -9.21 2.53
CA PRO A 44 2.35 -9.44 1.78
C PRO A 44 1.60 -10.71 2.25
N GLU A 45 1.52 -10.88 3.55
CA GLU A 45 0.75 -11.93 4.21
C GLU A 45 -0.40 -11.35 5.02
N GLY A 46 -1.59 -11.89 4.84
CA GLY A 46 -2.79 -11.46 5.55
C GLY A 46 -4.06 -11.72 4.76
N GLU A 47 -5.17 -11.39 5.38
CA GLU A 47 -6.53 -11.66 4.89
C GLU A 47 -7.41 -10.44 5.10
N LEU A 48 -8.47 -10.36 4.32
CA LEU A 48 -9.57 -9.42 4.49
C LEU A 48 -10.71 -10.14 5.21
N LEU A 49 -11.10 -9.64 6.36
CA LEU A 49 -12.14 -10.24 7.19
C LEU A 49 -13.46 -9.48 7.04
N GLY A 50 -14.55 -10.20 6.86
CA GLY A 50 -15.90 -9.66 6.87
C GLY A 50 -16.37 -9.23 8.26
N GLU A 51 -17.59 -8.68 8.33
CA GLU A 51 -18.21 -8.27 9.61
C GLU A 51 -18.42 -9.42 10.60
N ASP A 52 -18.47 -10.65 10.11
CA ASP A 52 -18.55 -11.88 10.89
C ASP A 52 -17.19 -12.38 11.40
N GLY A 53 -16.09 -11.73 10.96
CA GLY A 53 -14.71 -12.07 11.29
C GLY A 53 -14.17 -13.25 10.49
N GLU A 54 -14.88 -13.74 9.48
CA GLU A 54 -14.40 -14.78 8.57
C GLU A 54 -13.67 -14.17 7.38
N PRO A 55 -12.63 -14.84 6.84
CA PRO A 55 -11.93 -14.38 5.65
C PRO A 55 -12.87 -14.33 4.43
N LEU A 56 -12.73 -13.28 3.62
CA LEU A 56 -13.42 -13.18 2.35
C LEU A 56 -12.95 -14.28 1.37
N THR A 57 -13.89 -14.75 0.58
CA THR A 57 -13.60 -15.68 -0.52
C THR A 57 -12.94 -14.94 -1.69
N GLU A 58 -12.23 -15.68 -2.55
CA GLU A 58 -11.63 -15.14 -3.78
C GLU A 58 -12.66 -14.42 -4.66
N ALA A 59 -13.90 -14.91 -4.72
CA ALA A 59 -14.97 -14.29 -5.49
C ALA A 59 -15.39 -12.91 -4.94
N GLU A 60 -15.45 -12.77 -3.61
CA GLU A 60 -15.75 -11.49 -2.95
C GLU A 60 -14.61 -10.50 -3.10
N ILE A 61 -13.36 -10.96 -3.04
CA ILE A 61 -12.18 -10.13 -3.29
C ILE A 61 -12.17 -9.64 -4.74
N ALA A 62 -12.51 -10.49 -5.72
CA ALA A 62 -12.61 -10.13 -7.13
C ALA A 62 -13.64 -9.02 -7.40
N GLU A 63 -14.74 -8.96 -6.65
CA GLU A 63 -15.71 -7.86 -6.74
C GLU A 63 -15.13 -6.50 -6.31
N MET A 64 -14.10 -6.54 -5.47
CA MET A 64 -13.40 -5.36 -4.94
C MET A 64 -12.13 -5.02 -5.73
N GLU A 65 -11.71 -5.85 -6.69
CA GLU A 65 -10.43 -5.75 -7.42
C GLU A 65 -10.20 -4.36 -8.02
N ILE A 66 -11.23 -3.76 -8.59
CA ILE A 66 -11.15 -2.42 -9.19
C ILE A 66 -10.66 -1.34 -8.21
N ILE A 67 -10.92 -1.49 -6.91
CA ILE A 67 -10.45 -0.54 -5.89
C ILE A 67 -8.96 -0.75 -5.65
N PHE A 68 -8.54 -2.02 -5.56
CA PHE A 68 -7.14 -2.35 -5.32
C PHE A 68 -6.28 -1.99 -6.52
N ASP A 69 -6.75 -2.24 -7.74
CA ASP A 69 -6.11 -1.81 -8.98
C ASP A 69 -6.00 -0.28 -9.04
N ALA A 70 -7.10 0.42 -8.78
CA ALA A 70 -7.08 1.89 -8.78
C ALA A 70 -6.09 2.45 -7.75
N ALA A 71 -6.02 1.86 -6.56
CA ALA A 71 -5.11 2.29 -5.51
C ALA A 71 -3.64 2.07 -5.88
N THR A 72 -3.32 0.94 -6.52
CA THR A 72 -1.94 0.58 -6.88
C THR A 72 -1.48 1.22 -8.18
N MET A 73 -2.34 1.31 -9.20
CA MET A 73 -2.01 1.91 -10.50
C MET A 73 -1.67 3.41 -10.43
N ALA A 74 -2.09 4.11 -9.38
CA ALA A 74 -1.75 5.51 -9.14
C ALA A 74 -0.67 5.68 -8.07
N SER A 75 0.11 4.64 -7.77
CA SER A 75 1.17 4.61 -6.77
C SER A 75 2.52 4.43 -7.43
N ASN A 76 3.53 5.15 -6.93
CA ASN A 76 4.92 5.08 -7.38
C ASN A 76 5.82 4.36 -6.36
N ALA A 77 5.27 3.83 -5.28
CA ALA A 77 6.03 3.07 -4.30
C ALA A 77 6.24 1.63 -4.77
N GLU A 78 7.23 0.98 -4.18
CA GLU A 78 7.55 -0.43 -4.41
C GLU A 78 7.73 -1.12 -3.06
N ILE A 79 7.39 -2.41 -2.98
CA ILE A 79 7.72 -3.27 -1.84
C ILE A 79 8.72 -4.33 -2.27
N HIS A 80 9.67 -4.63 -1.41
CA HIS A 80 10.78 -5.53 -1.68
C HIS A 80 10.90 -6.61 -0.60
N GLU A 81 11.34 -7.79 -1.03
CA GLU A 81 11.66 -8.89 -0.14
C GLU A 81 12.85 -8.57 0.77
N PRO A 82 12.99 -9.27 1.91
CA PRO A 82 14.16 -9.15 2.76
C PRO A 82 15.47 -9.39 2.01
N ASP A 83 16.47 -8.57 2.29
CA ASP A 83 17.82 -8.67 1.76
C ASP A 83 18.89 -8.59 2.86
N GLU A 84 20.16 -8.51 2.48
CA GLU A 84 21.29 -8.46 3.44
C GLU A 84 21.27 -7.19 4.31
N GLU A 85 20.72 -6.08 3.82
CA GLU A 85 20.63 -4.80 4.54
C GLU A 85 19.31 -4.66 5.30
N HIS A 86 18.24 -5.30 4.80
CA HIS A 86 16.89 -5.23 5.34
C HIS A 86 16.41 -6.62 5.75
N PRO A 87 16.37 -6.93 7.06
CA PRO A 87 15.99 -8.27 7.55
C PRO A 87 14.49 -8.58 7.46
N GLY A 88 13.67 -7.65 6.98
CA GLY A 88 12.23 -7.80 6.74
C GLY A 88 11.82 -7.11 5.46
N TRP A 89 10.59 -7.32 5.04
CA TRP A 89 10.00 -6.60 3.90
C TRP A 89 10.11 -5.09 4.12
N TYR A 90 10.48 -4.37 3.07
CA TYR A 90 10.68 -2.92 3.11
C TYR A 90 10.07 -2.25 1.88
N ALA A 91 9.88 -0.95 1.97
CA ALA A 91 9.30 -0.16 0.89
C ALA A 91 10.26 0.93 0.42
N ILE A 92 10.20 1.23 -0.87
CA ILE A 92 10.83 2.39 -1.50
C ILE A 92 9.70 3.29 -1.99
N GLY A 93 9.74 4.58 -1.65
CA GLY A 93 8.71 5.56 -2.01
C GLY A 93 7.86 6.03 -0.82
N ASP A 94 6.64 6.49 -1.09
CA ASP A 94 5.74 6.98 -0.05
C ASP A 94 5.16 5.84 0.78
N PRO A 95 5.22 5.91 2.13
CA PRO A 95 4.70 4.85 2.99
C PRO A 95 3.20 4.56 2.83
N THR A 96 2.41 5.58 2.46
CA THR A 96 0.96 5.41 2.26
C THR A 96 0.71 4.58 0.99
N GLU A 97 1.39 4.92 -0.09
CA GLU A 97 1.32 4.17 -1.35
C GLU A 97 1.82 2.73 -1.17
N ALA A 98 2.94 2.55 -0.46
CA ALA A 98 3.47 1.23 -0.14
C ALA A 98 2.48 0.37 0.66
N ALA A 99 1.72 0.97 1.59
CA ALA A 99 0.67 0.26 2.32
C ALA A 99 -0.47 -0.23 1.42
N LEU A 100 -0.83 0.55 0.39
CA LEU A 100 -1.86 0.17 -0.58
C LEU A 100 -1.36 -0.97 -1.49
N ILE A 101 -0.12 -0.89 -1.97
CA ILE A 101 0.51 -1.96 -2.75
C ILE A 101 0.60 -3.25 -1.94
N THR A 102 1.02 -3.15 -0.68
CA THR A 102 1.07 -4.30 0.23
C THR A 102 -0.31 -4.94 0.40
N LEU A 103 -1.38 -4.15 0.55
CA LEU A 103 -2.74 -4.65 0.64
C LEU A 103 -3.13 -5.43 -0.62
N SER A 104 -2.93 -4.87 -1.79
CA SER A 104 -3.24 -5.48 -3.09
C SER A 104 -2.48 -6.80 -3.29
N THR A 105 -1.21 -6.82 -2.92
CA THR A 105 -0.38 -8.03 -3.00
C THR A 105 -0.83 -9.12 -2.01
N LYS A 106 -1.22 -8.76 -0.78
CA LYS A 106 -1.81 -9.70 0.21
C LYS A 106 -3.04 -10.42 -0.33
N LEU A 107 -3.85 -9.70 -1.08
CA LEU A 107 -5.10 -10.22 -1.62
C LEU A 107 -4.94 -10.93 -2.96
N GLY A 108 -3.71 -10.97 -3.50
CA GLY A 108 -3.42 -11.61 -4.77
C GLY A 108 -4.02 -10.92 -6.00
N THR A 109 -4.49 -9.66 -5.83
CA THR A 109 -5.10 -8.89 -6.91
C THR A 109 -4.04 -8.25 -7.82
N ARG A 110 -2.83 -8.04 -7.31
CA ARG A 110 -1.71 -7.51 -8.09
C ARG A 110 -0.36 -7.92 -7.51
N SER A 111 0.61 -8.18 -8.39
CA SER A 111 2.01 -8.34 -8.01
C SER A 111 2.68 -6.95 -7.84
N PRO A 112 3.61 -6.79 -6.90
CA PRO A 112 4.30 -5.52 -6.68
C PRO A 112 5.14 -5.03 -7.87
N THR A 113 5.38 -5.89 -8.87
CA THR A 113 6.25 -5.61 -10.03
C THR A 113 5.50 -5.61 -11.38
N GLU A 114 4.19 -5.86 -11.42
CA GLU A 114 3.44 -6.04 -12.67
C GLU A 114 2.79 -4.75 -13.18
N ASP A 115 3.60 -3.86 -13.73
CA ASP A 115 3.12 -2.79 -14.61
C ASP A 115 3.16 -3.17 -16.09
N GLU A 116 3.58 -4.42 -16.44
CA GLU A 116 3.75 -4.86 -17.80
C GLU A 116 2.41 -5.02 -18.54
N ASP A 117 1.36 -5.45 -17.84
CA ASP A 117 0.03 -5.68 -18.43
C ASP A 117 -0.76 -4.37 -18.66
N ASN A 118 -0.48 -3.33 -17.90
CA ASN A 118 -1.17 -2.04 -18.01
C ASN A 118 -0.15 -0.89 -17.97
N PRO A 119 0.63 -0.70 -19.04
CA PRO A 119 1.71 0.27 -19.04
C PRO A 119 1.19 1.70 -18.84
N GLU A 120 1.91 2.43 -18.00
CA GLU A 120 1.64 3.84 -17.82
C GLU A 120 2.02 4.64 -19.06
N LEU A 121 1.03 5.29 -19.66
CA LEU A 121 1.23 6.16 -20.81
C LEU A 121 1.59 7.58 -20.43
N HIS A 122 1.03 8.06 -19.33
CA HIS A 122 1.27 9.41 -18.84
C HIS A 122 0.91 9.57 -17.37
N GLU A 123 1.81 10.21 -16.63
CA GLU A 123 1.59 10.63 -15.25
C GLU A 123 1.39 12.14 -15.17
N PHE A 124 0.36 12.54 -14.44
CA PHE A 124 0.22 13.89 -13.91
C PHE A 124 0.61 13.87 -12.45
N SER A 125 1.86 14.20 -12.18
CA SER A 125 2.43 14.16 -10.84
C SER A 125 1.62 14.93 -9.81
N PHE A 126 1.78 14.62 -8.53
CA PHE A 126 1.05 15.26 -7.45
C PHE A 126 1.24 16.79 -7.50
N ASP A 127 0.13 17.49 -7.48
CA ASP A 127 0.06 18.94 -7.47
C ASP A 127 -0.57 19.42 -6.16
N SER A 128 0.17 20.21 -5.40
CA SER A 128 -0.23 20.67 -4.07
C SER A 128 -1.46 21.58 -4.06
N ASP A 129 -1.74 22.26 -5.16
CA ASP A 129 -2.92 23.12 -5.29
C ASP A 129 -4.17 22.30 -5.62
N ARG A 130 -4.01 21.29 -6.45
CA ARG A 130 -5.08 20.36 -6.82
C ARG A 130 -5.30 19.26 -5.78
N LYS A 131 -4.30 18.99 -4.91
CA LYS A 131 -4.29 17.88 -3.95
C LYS A 131 -4.55 16.52 -4.60
N ARG A 132 -3.98 16.29 -5.78
CA ARG A 132 -4.13 15.03 -6.52
C ARG A 132 -3.01 14.79 -7.52
N MET A 133 -2.76 13.53 -7.79
CA MET A 133 -2.04 13.04 -8.96
C MET A 133 -2.99 12.22 -9.84
N SER A 134 -2.58 11.85 -11.04
CA SER A 134 -3.35 10.96 -11.91
C SER A 134 -2.43 10.20 -12.84
N SER A 135 -2.70 8.92 -13.06
CA SER A 135 -2.04 8.08 -14.05
C SER A 135 -3.02 7.73 -15.18
N ILE A 136 -2.53 7.67 -16.41
CA ILE A 136 -3.28 7.18 -17.56
C ILE A 136 -2.61 5.89 -18.00
N ARG A 137 -3.38 4.80 -18.01
CA ARG A 137 -2.89 3.47 -18.37
C ARG A 137 -3.67 2.90 -19.55
N GLU A 138 -2.99 2.09 -20.36
CA GLU A 138 -3.59 1.36 -21.46
C GLU A 138 -4.04 -0.03 -20.98
N PHE A 139 -5.20 -0.46 -21.46
CA PHE A 139 -5.75 -1.77 -21.17
C PHE A 139 -5.76 -2.62 -22.45
N GLU A 140 -5.76 -3.94 -22.32
CA GLU A 140 -5.69 -4.91 -23.43
C GLU A 140 -6.73 -4.70 -24.53
N ASP A 141 -7.89 -4.12 -24.21
CA ASP A 141 -8.96 -3.82 -25.16
C ASP A 141 -8.76 -2.49 -25.92
N GLY A 142 -7.62 -1.81 -25.70
CA GLY A 142 -7.30 -0.52 -26.29
C GLY A 142 -8.05 0.65 -25.67
N ASN A 143 -8.71 0.45 -24.53
CA ASN A 143 -9.31 1.50 -23.74
C ASN A 143 -8.26 2.14 -22.81
N TYR A 144 -8.55 3.38 -22.38
CA TYR A 144 -7.69 4.13 -21.46
C TYR A 144 -8.44 4.39 -20.16
N LEU A 145 -7.80 4.10 -19.04
CA LEU A 145 -8.32 4.45 -17.73
C LEU A 145 -7.48 5.59 -17.14
N LYS A 146 -8.15 6.64 -16.71
CA LYS A 146 -7.54 7.69 -15.90
C LYS A 146 -7.84 7.40 -14.43
N ILE A 147 -6.80 7.12 -13.67
CA ILE A 147 -6.89 6.85 -12.23
C ILE A 147 -6.45 8.10 -11.47
N PRO A 148 -7.34 8.80 -10.77
CA PRO A 148 -6.96 9.89 -9.89
C PRO A 148 -6.57 9.35 -8.52
N ASN A 149 -5.45 9.80 -7.97
CA ASN A 149 -5.10 9.64 -6.57
C ASN A 149 -5.32 10.97 -5.86
N THR A 150 -6.11 10.96 -4.79
CA THR A 150 -6.40 12.14 -3.96
C THR A 150 -6.00 11.82 -2.53
N SER A 151 -5.00 12.50 -2.04
CA SER A 151 -4.59 12.47 -0.64
C SER A 151 -5.41 13.43 0.21
#